data_e0d83207c0d11d92edb75788d43b0c89
#
_entry.id   e0d83207c0d11d92edb75788d43b0c89
#
_cell.length_a   1.000
_cell.length_b   1.000
_cell.length_c   1.000
_cell.angle_alpha   90.00
_cell.angle_beta   90.00
_cell.angle_gamma   90.00
#
_symmetry.space_group_name_H-M   'P 1'
#
loop_
_entity.id
_entity.type
_entity.pdbx_description
1 polymer ?
#
loop_
_entity_poly.entity_id
_entity_poly.type
_entity_poly.pdbx_seq_one_letter_code
_entity_poly.pdbx_strand_id
1 'polypeptide(L)'
;MSKLKNFKLITAGIAFAFLWSSASTATKIGLTSAQPFVISIFRFLFAGGIMLFVTHIVLQNRLPVKREWIQISIYGFLNITFYLGLYVIAIQQVSAGLGSLAVATNPVFIALMSAFWFSHKIKYKNVLSLLLCFIGVVLAAYPLLESSYATPLGIIILLVSMIAYSLGTIYYSCMNWNDLPILTINGWQTILGGVFLLPVLYATYDPKKNSFDTSFWASVCWLAIPVSIGAVQFWLYLLKNNPIKASYWLFLCPIFGFLIAHLIMKEPISIYTFIGVAFVVCGLYIVQKKIKL
;
A
#
# COMPACT_ATOMS: atom_id res chain seq x y z
N MET A 1 -17.73 -23.30 -17.43
CA MET A 1 -16.85 -22.96 -16.29
C MET A 1 -15.86 -21.81 -16.55
N SER A 2 -15.37 -21.59 -17.78
CA SER A 2 -14.38 -20.54 -18.07
C SER A 2 -14.90 -19.09 -17.94
N LYS A 3 -16.11 -18.80 -18.42
CA LYS A 3 -16.69 -17.43 -18.39
C LYS A 3 -16.93 -16.93 -16.95
N LEU A 4 -17.46 -17.77 -16.06
CA LEU A 4 -17.72 -17.40 -14.66
C LEU A 4 -16.42 -17.18 -13.87
N LYS A 5 -15.39 -17.98 -14.14
CA LYS A 5 -14.05 -17.78 -13.52
C LYS A 5 -13.42 -16.48 -13.98
N ASN A 6 -13.51 -16.15 -15.27
CA ASN A 6 -12.99 -14.90 -15.80
C ASN A 6 -13.74 -13.69 -15.22
N PHE A 7 -15.06 -13.75 -15.09
CA PHE A 7 -15.85 -12.71 -14.46
C PHE A 7 -15.41 -12.45 -13.00
N LYS A 8 -15.24 -13.52 -12.20
CA LYS A 8 -14.75 -13.41 -10.81
C LYS A 8 -13.36 -12.80 -10.70
N LEU A 9 -12.46 -13.10 -11.65
CA LEU A 9 -11.11 -12.50 -11.68
C LEU A 9 -11.15 -11.01 -12.04
N ILE A 10 -12.01 -10.64 -12.99
CA ILE A 10 -12.18 -9.23 -13.40
C ILE A 10 -12.77 -8.41 -12.25
N THR A 11 -13.85 -8.89 -11.63
CA THR A 11 -14.48 -8.18 -10.50
C THR A 11 -13.53 -8.06 -9.30
N ALA A 12 -12.78 -9.11 -8.98
CA ALA A 12 -11.77 -9.08 -7.93
C ALA A 12 -10.65 -8.08 -8.24
N GLY A 13 -10.20 -8.01 -9.49
CA GLY A 13 -9.16 -7.08 -9.91
C GLY A 13 -9.59 -5.62 -9.84
N ILE A 14 -10.79 -5.31 -10.33
CA ILE A 14 -11.36 -3.95 -10.24
C ILE A 14 -11.58 -3.57 -8.77
N ALA A 15 -12.17 -4.46 -7.97
CA ALA A 15 -12.41 -4.23 -6.55
C ALA A 15 -11.10 -4.00 -5.79
N PHE A 16 -10.07 -4.81 -6.05
CA PHE A 16 -8.73 -4.60 -5.50
C PHE A 16 -8.19 -3.21 -5.86
N ALA A 17 -8.15 -2.87 -7.15
CA ALA A 17 -7.56 -1.61 -7.61
C ALA A 17 -8.30 -0.39 -7.02
N PHE A 18 -9.63 -0.43 -6.98
CA PHE A 18 -10.47 0.62 -6.39
C PHE A 18 -10.23 0.77 -4.88
N LEU A 19 -10.34 -0.32 -4.12
CA LEU A 19 -10.17 -0.29 -2.67
C LEU A 19 -8.76 0.11 -2.28
N TRP A 20 -7.75 -0.44 -2.95
CA TRP A 20 -6.35 -0.11 -2.67
C TRP A 20 -6.05 1.37 -2.93
N SER A 21 -6.54 1.91 -4.04
CA SER A 21 -6.35 3.31 -4.41
C SER A 21 -7.10 4.28 -3.51
N SER A 22 -8.26 3.88 -2.98
CA SER A 22 -9.05 4.69 -2.06
C SER A 22 -8.36 4.93 -0.70
N ALA A 23 -7.34 4.12 -0.36
CA ALA A 23 -6.62 4.22 0.91
C ALA A 23 -5.99 5.60 1.11
N SER A 24 -5.41 6.20 0.06
CA SER A 24 -4.79 7.52 0.13
C SER A 24 -5.80 8.59 0.52
N THR A 25 -6.94 8.62 -0.16
CA THR A 25 -8.04 9.57 0.10
C THR A 25 -8.64 9.35 1.49
N ALA A 26 -8.90 8.09 1.87
CA ALA A 26 -9.41 7.79 3.20
C ALA A 26 -8.44 8.21 4.31
N THR A 27 -7.13 7.97 4.12
CA THR A 27 -6.10 8.45 5.06
C THR A 27 -6.12 9.97 5.16
N LYS A 28 -6.21 10.68 4.04
CA LYS A 28 -6.23 12.15 4.03
C LYS A 28 -7.47 12.73 4.71
N ILE A 29 -8.64 12.09 4.57
CA ILE A 29 -9.85 12.44 5.31
C ILE A 29 -9.62 12.28 6.82
N GLY A 30 -9.07 11.16 7.27
CA GLY A 30 -8.77 10.96 8.69
C GLY A 30 -7.79 12.00 9.25
N LEU A 31 -6.82 12.41 8.45
CA LEU A 31 -5.82 13.43 8.82
C LEU A 31 -6.40 14.83 9.01
N THR A 32 -7.65 15.10 8.60
CA THR A 32 -8.35 16.35 8.96
C THR A 32 -8.81 16.35 10.41
N SER A 33 -8.96 15.19 11.02
CA SER A 33 -9.52 15.02 12.37
C SER A 33 -8.49 14.55 13.40
N ALA A 34 -7.43 13.84 12.99
CA ALA A 34 -6.47 13.28 13.93
C ALA A 34 -5.04 13.19 13.39
N GLN A 35 -4.12 13.03 14.33
CA GLN A 35 -2.70 12.87 14.02
C GLN A 35 -2.43 11.54 13.27
N PRO A 36 -1.38 11.49 12.43
CA PRO A 36 -1.08 10.34 11.56
C PRO A 36 -1.03 9.00 12.29
N PHE A 37 -0.30 8.96 13.38
CA PHE A 37 -0.10 7.72 14.14
C PHE A 37 -1.34 7.30 14.94
N VAL A 38 -2.21 8.25 15.33
CA VAL A 38 -3.51 7.94 15.95
C VAL A 38 -4.38 7.16 14.96
N ILE A 39 -4.54 7.68 13.73
CA ILE A 39 -5.28 6.99 12.66
C ILE A 39 -4.69 5.60 12.39
N SER A 40 -3.36 5.53 12.27
CA SER A 40 -2.66 4.28 11.97
C SER A 40 -2.87 3.23 13.05
N ILE A 41 -2.71 3.58 14.32
CA ILE A 41 -2.89 2.64 15.44
C ILE A 41 -4.33 2.14 15.50
N PHE A 42 -5.33 3.02 15.44
CA PHE A 42 -6.73 2.60 15.42
C PHE A 42 -7.03 1.69 14.22
N ARG A 43 -6.56 2.04 13.01
CA ARG A 43 -6.67 1.19 11.82
C ARG A 43 -6.08 -0.20 12.06
N PHE A 44 -4.87 -0.28 12.62
CA PHE A 44 -4.16 -1.55 12.78
C PHE A 44 -4.77 -2.40 13.90
N LEU A 45 -5.21 -1.81 14.99
CA LEU A 45 -5.92 -2.52 16.05
C LEU A 45 -7.25 -3.11 15.54
N PHE A 46 -8.04 -2.31 14.82
CA PHE A 46 -9.32 -2.79 14.26
C PHE A 46 -9.09 -3.88 13.21
N ALA A 47 -8.24 -3.62 12.21
CA ALA A 47 -7.99 -4.60 11.15
C ALA A 47 -7.34 -5.88 11.68
N GLY A 48 -6.29 -5.75 12.50
CA GLY A 48 -5.59 -6.88 13.10
C GLY A 48 -6.48 -7.65 14.07
N GLY A 49 -7.23 -6.96 14.92
CA GLY A 49 -8.18 -7.57 15.85
C GLY A 49 -9.25 -8.40 15.14
N ILE A 50 -9.88 -7.85 14.09
CA ILE A 50 -10.87 -8.59 13.27
C ILE A 50 -10.20 -9.80 12.59
N MET A 51 -9.02 -9.64 11.99
CA MET A 51 -8.32 -10.75 11.34
C MET A 51 -7.94 -11.85 12.33
N LEU A 52 -7.45 -11.49 13.52
CA LEU A 52 -7.09 -12.46 14.56
C LEU A 52 -8.32 -13.17 15.14
N PHE A 53 -9.41 -12.43 15.35
CA PHE A 53 -10.68 -13.04 15.76
C PHE A 53 -11.16 -14.05 14.73
N VAL A 54 -11.18 -13.69 13.45
CA VAL A 54 -11.63 -14.60 12.38
C VAL A 54 -10.69 -15.80 12.26
N THR A 55 -9.37 -15.60 12.24
CA THR A 55 -8.44 -16.70 12.02
C THR A 55 -8.37 -17.67 13.19
N HIS A 56 -8.38 -17.21 14.44
CA HIS A 56 -8.19 -18.09 15.61
C HIS A 56 -9.49 -18.57 16.23
N ILE A 57 -10.56 -17.75 16.21
CA ILE A 57 -11.84 -18.13 16.85
C ILE A 57 -12.78 -18.75 15.85
N VAL A 58 -12.98 -18.12 14.67
CA VAL A 58 -13.93 -18.65 13.68
C VAL A 58 -13.33 -19.81 12.87
N LEU A 59 -12.11 -19.65 12.36
CA LEU A 59 -11.46 -20.65 11.52
C LEU A 59 -10.59 -21.64 12.30
N GLN A 60 -10.41 -21.42 13.61
CA GLN A 60 -9.61 -22.25 14.52
C GLN A 60 -8.19 -22.58 14.02
N ASN A 61 -7.59 -21.65 13.28
CA ASN A 61 -6.22 -21.79 12.83
C ASN A 61 -5.25 -21.70 14.01
N ARG A 62 -4.13 -22.44 13.91
CA ARG A 62 -3.08 -22.43 14.92
C ARG A 62 -2.44 -21.06 15.11
N LEU A 63 -1.92 -20.83 16.29
CA LEU A 63 -1.05 -19.69 16.58
C LEU A 63 0.33 -19.86 15.90
N PRO A 64 1.04 -18.77 15.61
CA PRO A 64 2.45 -18.81 15.23
C PRO A 64 3.30 -19.47 16.30
N VAL A 65 4.36 -20.18 15.91
CA VAL A 65 5.25 -20.88 16.84
C VAL A 65 6.70 -20.45 16.66
N LYS A 66 7.43 -20.40 17.78
CA LYS A 66 8.91 -20.21 17.79
C LYS A 66 9.39 -19.12 16.80
N ARG A 67 10.10 -19.54 15.74
CA ARG A 67 10.72 -18.68 14.75
C ARG A 67 9.69 -17.87 13.92
N GLU A 68 8.47 -18.37 13.77
CA GLU A 68 7.40 -17.67 13.03
C GLU A 68 7.06 -16.32 13.66
N TRP A 69 7.10 -16.20 15.00
CA TRP A 69 6.90 -14.93 15.70
C TRP A 69 7.95 -13.88 15.31
N ILE A 70 9.23 -14.30 15.20
CA ILE A 70 10.31 -13.40 14.76
C ILE A 70 10.09 -12.99 13.32
N GLN A 71 9.73 -13.94 12.44
CA GLN A 71 9.46 -13.66 11.03
C GLN A 71 8.30 -12.68 10.85
N ILE A 72 7.21 -12.88 11.58
CA ILE A 72 6.04 -11.99 11.54
C ILE A 72 6.39 -10.61 12.12
N SER A 73 7.18 -10.55 13.19
CA SER A 73 7.60 -9.28 13.80
C SER A 73 8.46 -8.45 12.83
N ILE A 74 9.44 -9.07 12.17
CA ILE A 74 10.28 -8.40 11.16
C ILE A 74 9.41 -7.94 9.98
N TYR A 75 8.51 -8.79 9.50
CA TYR A 75 7.60 -8.43 8.42
C TYR A 75 6.67 -7.29 8.83
N GLY A 76 6.10 -7.34 10.04
CA GLY A 76 5.27 -6.27 10.60
C GLY A 76 6.03 -4.96 10.75
N PHE A 77 7.27 -5.01 11.21
CA PHE A 77 8.12 -3.83 11.29
C PHE A 77 8.36 -3.19 9.90
N LEU A 78 8.71 -3.98 8.89
CA LEU A 78 8.97 -3.47 7.54
C LEU A 78 7.70 -2.95 6.86
N ASN A 79 6.63 -3.74 6.89
CA ASN A 79 5.43 -3.51 6.09
C ASN A 79 4.39 -2.60 6.77
N ILE A 80 4.32 -2.61 8.10
CA ILE A 80 3.34 -1.81 8.85
C ILE A 80 4.04 -0.60 9.48
N THR A 81 5.06 -0.83 10.32
CA THR A 81 5.71 0.26 11.06
C THR A 81 6.45 1.19 10.12
N PHE A 82 7.34 0.65 9.31
CA PHE A 82 8.22 1.46 8.47
C PHE A 82 7.49 1.96 7.22
N TYR A 83 6.87 1.07 6.44
CA TYR A 83 6.15 1.47 5.23
C TYR A 83 4.93 2.34 5.53
N LEU A 84 3.94 1.81 6.25
CA LEU A 84 2.69 2.56 6.48
C LEU A 84 2.87 3.71 7.46
N GLY A 85 3.82 3.62 8.40
CA GLY A 85 4.17 4.73 9.27
C GLY A 85 4.75 5.93 8.51
N LEU A 86 5.70 5.70 7.58
CA LEU A 86 6.20 6.76 6.70
C LEU A 86 5.13 7.23 5.71
N TYR A 87 4.34 6.30 5.17
CA TYR A 87 3.29 6.62 4.21
C TYR A 87 2.26 7.59 4.78
N VAL A 88 1.79 7.39 6.02
CA VAL A 88 0.79 8.28 6.63
C VAL A 88 1.35 9.68 6.87
N ILE A 89 2.65 9.80 7.21
CA ILE A 89 3.35 11.10 7.31
C ILE A 89 3.44 11.75 5.92
N ALA A 90 3.81 11.00 4.90
CA ALA A 90 3.89 11.53 3.55
C ALA A 90 2.54 12.06 3.07
N ILE A 91 1.45 11.34 3.30
CA ILE A 91 0.08 11.73 2.90
C ILE A 91 -0.39 13.03 3.56
N GLN A 92 0.17 13.43 4.70
CA GLN A 92 -0.07 14.78 5.22
C GLN A 92 0.42 15.87 4.26
N GLN A 93 1.51 15.60 3.55
CA GLN A 93 2.30 16.57 2.80
C GLN A 93 2.16 16.44 1.28
N VAL A 94 1.41 15.45 0.78
CA VAL A 94 1.16 15.26 -0.65
C VAL A 94 -0.32 15.04 -0.92
N SER A 95 -0.73 15.20 -2.18
CA SER A 95 -2.09 14.89 -2.59
C SER A 95 -2.39 13.38 -2.49
N ALA A 96 -3.66 13.02 -2.27
CA ALA A 96 -4.07 11.62 -2.22
C ALA A 96 -3.86 10.91 -3.57
N GLY A 97 -4.02 11.62 -4.68
CA GLY A 97 -3.73 11.13 -6.02
C GLY A 97 -2.25 10.75 -6.19
N LEU A 98 -1.31 11.60 -5.72
CA LEU A 98 0.12 11.29 -5.73
C LEU A 98 0.45 10.08 -4.86
N GLY A 99 -0.18 9.95 -3.68
CA GLY A 99 -0.02 8.78 -2.83
C GLY A 99 -0.36 7.48 -3.56
N SER A 100 -1.48 7.47 -4.29
CA SER A 100 -1.90 6.33 -5.09
C SER A 100 -0.97 6.05 -6.28
N LEU A 101 -0.46 7.10 -6.94
CA LEU A 101 0.51 6.98 -8.03
C LEU A 101 1.82 6.35 -7.55
N ALA A 102 2.33 6.79 -6.40
CA ALA A 102 3.55 6.25 -5.82
C ALA A 102 3.42 4.75 -5.50
N VAL A 103 2.28 4.32 -4.94
CA VAL A 103 2.03 2.89 -4.67
C VAL A 103 2.11 2.06 -5.96
N ALA A 104 1.68 2.58 -7.10
CA ALA A 104 1.80 1.89 -8.38
C ALA A 104 3.25 1.71 -8.86
N THR A 105 4.23 2.40 -8.26
CA THR A 105 5.66 2.20 -8.59
C THR A 105 6.30 1.01 -7.87
N ASN A 106 5.64 0.43 -6.87
CA ASN A 106 6.18 -0.68 -6.07
C ASN A 106 6.71 -1.87 -6.88
N PRO A 107 6.05 -2.35 -7.96
CA PRO A 107 6.59 -3.46 -8.75
C PRO A 107 7.97 -3.17 -9.34
N VAL A 108 8.27 -1.92 -9.64
CA VAL A 108 9.57 -1.50 -10.16
C VAL A 108 10.64 -1.56 -9.07
N PHE A 109 10.34 -1.04 -7.88
CA PHE A 109 11.24 -1.13 -6.73
C PHE A 109 11.48 -2.59 -6.33
N ILE A 110 10.42 -3.43 -6.29
CA ILE A 110 10.56 -4.86 -6.00
C ILE A 110 11.47 -5.53 -7.03
N ALA A 111 11.30 -5.25 -8.33
CA ALA A 111 12.13 -5.86 -9.37
C ALA A 111 13.61 -5.48 -9.25
N LEU A 112 13.91 -4.21 -8.93
CA LEU A 112 15.28 -3.73 -8.72
C LEU A 112 15.92 -4.33 -7.47
N MET A 113 15.22 -4.27 -6.35
CA MET A 113 15.72 -4.77 -5.08
C MET A 113 15.86 -6.30 -5.08
N SER A 114 14.95 -7.03 -5.76
CA SER A 114 15.10 -8.47 -5.96
C SER A 114 16.35 -8.80 -6.76
N ALA A 115 16.68 -8.02 -7.80
CA ALA A 115 17.91 -8.22 -8.55
C ALA A 115 19.16 -8.03 -7.68
N PHE A 116 19.14 -7.04 -6.79
CA PHE A 116 20.22 -6.80 -5.83
C PHE A 116 20.30 -7.91 -4.76
N TRP A 117 19.15 -8.29 -4.17
CA TRP A 117 19.09 -9.28 -3.10
C TRP A 117 19.50 -10.69 -3.52
N PHE A 118 19.08 -11.08 -4.73
CA PHE A 118 19.40 -12.41 -5.28
C PHE A 118 20.63 -12.41 -6.20
N SER A 119 21.43 -11.32 -6.18
CA SER A 119 22.65 -11.17 -6.99
C SER A 119 22.40 -11.38 -8.50
N HIS A 120 21.21 -11.09 -8.97
CA HIS A 120 20.88 -11.14 -10.39
C HIS A 120 21.35 -9.87 -11.11
N LYS A 121 21.80 -10.01 -12.34
CA LYS A 121 22.15 -8.83 -13.17
C LYS A 121 20.96 -7.91 -13.35
N ILE A 122 21.10 -6.65 -12.93
CA ILE A 122 20.09 -5.62 -13.16
C ILE A 122 19.95 -5.42 -14.67
N LYS A 123 18.76 -5.71 -15.18
CA LYS A 123 18.47 -5.52 -16.62
C LYS A 123 18.25 -4.03 -16.88
N TYR A 124 18.80 -3.51 -18.01
CA TYR A 124 18.60 -2.11 -18.39
C TYR A 124 17.13 -1.68 -18.40
N LYS A 125 16.21 -2.61 -18.68
CA LYS A 125 14.76 -2.37 -18.65
C LYS A 125 14.23 -2.03 -17.26
N ASN A 126 14.79 -2.60 -16.20
CA ASN A 126 14.40 -2.27 -14.84
C ASN A 126 14.82 -0.83 -14.47
N VAL A 127 16.03 -0.44 -14.93
CA VAL A 127 16.52 0.93 -14.76
C VAL A 127 15.67 1.92 -15.57
N LEU A 128 15.38 1.61 -16.84
CA LEU A 128 14.51 2.43 -17.68
C LEU A 128 13.10 2.57 -17.06
N SER A 129 12.53 1.49 -16.54
CA SER A 129 11.23 1.52 -15.87
C SER A 129 11.25 2.40 -14.62
N LEU A 130 12.33 2.34 -13.81
CA LEU A 130 12.47 3.20 -12.64
C LEU A 130 12.53 4.67 -13.06
N LEU A 131 13.33 4.99 -14.07
CA LEU A 131 13.43 6.35 -14.59
C LEU A 131 12.08 6.87 -15.09
N LEU A 132 11.34 6.07 -15.85
CA LEU A 132 10.00 6.44 -16.31
C LEU A 132 9.03 6.66 -15.14
N CYS A 133 9.02 5.78 -14.14
CA CYS A 133 8.19 5.96 -12.96
C CYS A 133 8.59 7.21 -12.17
N PHE A 134 9.87 7.47 -11.99
CA PHE A 134 10.36 8.65 -11.29
C PHE A 134 9.97 9.94 -12.03
N ILE A 135 10.22 10.01 -13.34
CA ILE A 135 9.80 11.13 -14.19
C ILE A 135 8.28 11.32 -14.11
N GLY A 136 7.51 10.24 -14.17
CA GLY A 136 6.06 10.28 -14.09
C GLY A 136 5.54 10.85 -12.76
N VAL A 137 6.14 10.46 -11.63
CA VAL A 137 5.80 11.01 -10.32
C VAL A 137 6.17 12.50 -10.23
N VAL A 138 7.34 12.89 -10.72
CA VAL A 138 7.79 14.29 -10.72
C VAL A 138 6.88 15.16 -11.60
N LEU A 139 6.53 14.68 -12.80
CA LEU A 139 5.60 15.41 -13.70
C LEU A 139 4.22 15.57 -13.05
N ALA A 140 3.67 14.51 -12.45
CA ALA A 140 2.37 14.60 -11.79
C ALA A 140 2.42 15.50 -10.53
N ALA A 141 3.57 15.57 -9.85
CA ALA A 141 3.75 16.40 -8.67
C ALA A 141 3.98 17.89 -9.02
N TYR A 142 4.53 18.21 -10.19
CA TYR A 142 4.96 19.55 -10.55
C TYR A 142 3.88 20.64 -10.30
N PRO A 143 2.64 20.55 -10.86
CA PRO A 143 1.62 21.55 -10.61
C PRO A 143 1.11 21.54 -9.16
N LEU A 144 1.24 20.43 -8.47
CA LEU A 144 0.81 20.28 -7.09
C LEU A 144 1.79 20.92 -6.10
N LEU A 145 3.08 21.02 -6.47
CA LEU A 145 4.09 21.77 -5.71
C LEU A 145 3.79 23.26 -5.73
N GLU A 146 3.40 23.80 -6.88
CA GLU A 146 3.03 25.22 -7.03
C GLU A 146 1.75 25.57 -6.28
N SER A 147 0.78 24.65 -6.23
CA SER A 147 -0.53 24.83 -5.59
C SER A 147 -0.59 24.40 -4.12
N SER A 148 0.55 24.11 -3.48
CA SER A 148 0.64 23.65 -2.09
C SER A 148 -0.05 22.31 -1.78
N TYR A 149 -0.42 21.53 -2.80
CA TYR A 149 -0.93 20.16 -2.63
C TYR A 149 0.15 19.11 -2.48
N ALA A 150 1.43 19.48 -2.63
CA ALA A 150 2.56 18.61 -2.38
C ALA A 150 3.77 19.41 -1.88
N THR A 151 4.62 18.76 -1.08
CA THR A 151 5.93 19.29 -0.68
C THR A 151 7.05 18.37 -1.18
N PRO A 152 8.25 18.90 -1.48
CA PRO A 152 9.39 18.05 -1.85
C PRO A 152 9.72 17.00 -0.78
N LEU A 153 9.64 17.38 0.50
CA LEU A 153 9.86 16.47 1.62
C LEU A 153 8.82 15.34 1.65
N GLY A 154 7.54 15.68 1.45
CA GLY A 154 6.47 14.70 1.38
C GLY A 154 6.68 13.67 0.27
N ILE A 155 7.14 14.11 -0.91
CA ILE A 155 7.46 13.21 -2.03
C ILE A 155 8.64 12.28 -1.68
N ILE A 156 9.69 12.81 -1.06
CA ILE A 156 10.85 12.01 -0.63
C ILE A 156 10.41 10.95 0.38
N ILE A 157 9.67 11.33 1.42
CA ILE A 157 9.15 10.39 2.43
C ILE A 157 8.27 9.33 1.76
N LEU A 158 7.42 9.73 0.82
CA LEU A 158 6.56 8.83 0.07
C LEU A 158 7.38 7.79 -0.72
N LEU A 159 8.42 8.20 -1.44
CA LEU A 159 9.29 7.29 -2.19
C LEU A 159 10.09 6.36 -1.26
N VAL A 160 10.58 6.87 -0.12
CA VAL A 160 11.25 6.03 0.90
C VAL A 160 10.28 4.99 1.46
N SER A 161 9.01 5.35 1.66
CA SER A 161 8.01 4.37 2.10
C SER A 161 7.78 3.25 1.07
N MET A 162 7.86 3.53 -0.25
CA MET A 162 7.78 2.51 -1.29
C MET A 162 8.97 1.55 -1.26
N ILE A 163 10.17 2.04 -0.93
CA ILE A 163 11.35 1.19 -0.71
C ILE A 163 11.11 0.26 0.49
N ALA A 164 10.59 0.78 1.60
CA ALA A 164 10.26 -0.02 2.78
C ALA A 164 9.23 -1.13 2.46
N TYR A 165 8.18 -0.80 1.70
CA TYR A 165 7.21 -1.79 1.20
C TYR A 165 7.86 -2.88 0.38
N SER A 166 8.77 -2.49 -0.52
CA SER A 166 9.47 -3.42 -1.41
C SER A 166 10.37 -4.38 -0.62
N LEU A 167 11.08 -3.88 0.40
CA LEU A 167 11.85 -4.70 1.34
C LEU A 167 10.95 -5.71 2.08
N GLY A 168 9.83 -5.25 2.61
CA GLY A 168 8.86 -6.11 3.28
C GLY A 168 8.31 -7.20 2.34
N THR A 169 8.01 -6.86 1.10
CA THR A 169 7.52 -7.81 0.08
C THR A 169 8.56 -8.88 -0.26
N ILE A 170 9.83 -8.48 -0.43
CA ILE A 170 10.93 -9.42 -0.69
C ILE A 170 11.14 -10.31 0.52
N TYR A 171 11.20 -9.73 1.72
CA TYR A 171 11.32 -10.49 2.95
C TYR A 171 10.22 -11.54 3.07
N TYR A 172 8.95 -11.15 2.89
CA TYR A 172 7.81 -12.08 2.91
C TYR A 172 7.98 -13.23 1.93
N SER A 173 8.44 -12.93 0.71
CA SER A 173 8.61 -13.92 -0.36
C SER A 173 9.77 -14.90 -0.11
N CYS A 174 10.77 -14.50 0.69
CA CYS A 174 11.94 -15.34 1.01
C CYS A 174 11.71 -16.25 2.23
N MET A 175 10.70 -15.98 3.03
CA MET A 175 10.46 -16.72 4.26
C MET A 175 9.65 -17.99 4.03
N ASN A 176 10.03 -19.07 4.73
CA ASN A 176 9.18 -20.24 4.85
C ASN A 176 8.17 -20.02 5.99
N TRP A 177 6.91 -19.95 5.66
CA TRP A 177 5.81 -19.70 6.60
C TRP A 177 5.18 -20.96 7.18
N ASN A 178 5.72 -22.17 6.89
CA ASN A 178 5.29 -23.47 7.43
C ASN A 178 3.76 -23.66 7.41
N ASP A 179 3.14 -23.37 6.25
CA ASP A 179 1.69 -23.46 6.02
C ASP A 179 0.83 -22.57 6.95
N LEU A 180 1.46 -21.57 7.59
CA LEU A 180 0.71 -20.60 8.38
C LEU A 180 -0.27 -19.83 7.47
N PRO A 181 -1.57 -19.81 7.82
CA PRO A 181 -2.56 -19.12 6.99
C PRO A 181 -2.23 -17.63 6.81
N ILE A 182 -2.43 -17.13 5.59
CA ILE A 182 -2.14 -15.74 5.24
C ILE A 182 -2.89 -14.77 6.15
N LEU A 183 -4.14 -15.10 6.52
CA LEU A 183 -4.93 -14.27 7.42
C LEU A 183 -4.27 -14.18 8.81
N THR A 184 -3.66 -15.27 9.30
CA THR A 184 -2.90 -15.30 10.56
C THR A 184 -1.66 -14.41 10.46
N ILE A 185 -0.89 -14.54 9.37
CA ILE A 185 0.30 -13.71 9.13
C ILE A 185 -0.09 -12.24 9.10
N ASN A 186 -1.12 -11.88 8.31
CA ASN A 186 -1.58 -10.50 8.17
C ASN A 186 -2.14 -9.94 9.48
N GLY A 187 -2.91 -10.72 10.24
CA GLY A 187 -3.43 -10.29 11.53
C GLY A 187 -2.30 -9.94 12.50
N TRP A 188 -1.37 -10.87 12.70
CA TRP A 188 -0.27 -10.68 13.64
C TRP A 188 0.73 -9.63 13.19
N GLN A 189 1.11 -9.57 11.88
CA GLN A 189 2.00 -8.50 11.41
C GLN A 189 1.39 -7.12 11.62
N THR A 190 0.06 -7.00 11.44
CA THR A 190 -0.65 -5.72 11.58
C THR A 190 -0.68 -5.28 13.04
N ILE A 191 -0.97 -6.18 13.98
CA ILE A 191 -0.93 -5.87 15.42
C ILE A 191 0.50 -5.55 15.87
N LEU A 192 1.48 -6.43 15.58
CA LEU A 192 2.86 -6.22 16.02
C LEU A 192 3.48 -4.96 15.42
N GLY A 193 3.24 -4.72 14.12
CA GLY A 193 3.69 -3.49 13.48
C GLY A 193 3.02 -2.23 14.05
N GLY A 194 1.74 -2.32 14.44
CA GLY A 194 1.07 -1.27 15.19
C GLY A 194 1.69 -1.05 16.57
N VAL A 195 2.01 -2.11 17.30
CA VAL A 195 2.71 -2.03 18.60
C VAL A 195 4.06 -1.34 18.48
N PHE A 196 4.84 -1.62 17.43
CA PHE A 196 6.12 -0.94 17.19
C PHE A 196 5.97 0.56 16.88
N LEU A 197 4.80 1.04 16.48
CA LEU A 197 4.51 2.47 16.31
C LEU A 197 4.12 3.17 17.62
N LEU A 198 3.77 2.45 18.69
CA LEU A 198 3.35 3.05 19.95
C LEU A 198 4.37 4.01 20.58
N PRO A 199 5.69 3.73 20.58
CA PRO A 199 6.67 4.69 21.10
C PRO A 199 6.65 6.02 20.33
N VAL A 200 6.50 5.96 18.99
CA VAL A 200 6.44 7.16 18.14
C VAL A 200 5.12 7.91 18.39
N LEU A 201 4.01 7.19 18.49
CA LEU A 201 2.73 7.78 18.87
C LEU A 201 2.85 8.51 20.22
N TYR A 202 3.39 7.85 21.23
CA TYR A 202 3.53 8.44 22.58
C TYR A 202 4.38 9.72 22.55
N ALA A 203 5.47 9.72 21.82
CA ALA A 203 6.37 10.88 21.68
C ALA A 203 5.76 12.05 20.90
N THR A 204 4.78 11.79 20.02
CA THR A 204 4.19 12.81 19.12
C THR A 204 2.74 13.16 19.45
N TYR A 205 2.15 12.47 20.43
CA TYR A 205 0.73 12.63 20.77
C TYR A 205 0.44 13.98 21.39
N ASP A 206 -0.52 14.69 20.81
CA ASP A 206 -1.07 15.92 21.32
C ASP A 206 -2.60 15.79 21.38
N PRO A 207 -3.21 15.76 22.58
CA PRO A 207 -4.66 15.59 22.71
C PRO A 207 -5.48 16.65 21.96
N LYS A 208 -4.94 17.86 21.84
CA LYS A 208 -5.63 18.99 21.18
C LYS A 208 -5.73 18.86 19.67
N LYS A 209 -4.92 17.98 19.07
CA LYS A 209 -4.88 17.73 17.61
C LYS A 209 -5.72 16.53 17.18
N ASN A 210 -6.45 15.93 18.09
CA ASN A 210 -7.21 14.72 17.80
C ASN A 210 -8.69 14.93 18.15
N SER A 211 -9.53 14.83 17.14
CA SER A 211 -10.98 14.81 17.22
C SER A 211 -11.47 13.45 16.74
N PHE A 212 -12.19 12.74 17.61
CA PHE A 212 -12.73 11.42 17.27
C PHE A 212 -14.14 11.56 16.67
N ASP A 213 -14.23 12.40 15.64
CA ASP A 213 -15.47 12.74 14.93
C ASP A 213 -15.84 11.68 13.87
N THR A 214 -16.89 11.96 13.10
CA THR A 214 -17.36 11.08 12.03
C THR A 214 -16.31 10.85 10.95
N SER A 215 -15.50 11.86 10.59
CA SER A 215 -14.44 11.75 9.59
C SER A 215 -13.34 10.82 10.05
N PHE A 216 -12.96 10.90 11.33
CA PHE A 216 -12.01 9.97 11.94
C PHE A 216 -12.50 8.52 11.83
N TRP A 217 -13.70 8.24 12.35
CA TRP A 217 -14.23 6.87 12.39
C TRP A 217 -14.52 6.32 10.99
N ALA A 218 -15.07 7.14 10.08
CA ALA A 218 -15.28 6.73 8.69
C ALA A 218 -13.95 6.34 8.00
N SER A 219 -12.90 7.15 8.22
CA SER A 219 -11.56 6.87 7.70
C SER A 219 -10.99 5.57 8.28
N VAL A 220 -10.99 5.44 9.61
CA VAL A 220 -10.45 4.25 10.30
C VAL A 220 -11.20 2.98 9.87
N CYS A 221 -12.52 3.00 9.87
CA CYS A 221 -13.33 1.84 9.45
C CYS A 221 -13.09 1.47 7.98
N TRP A 222 -13.03 2.46 7.09
CA TRP A 222 -12.73 2.23 5.68
C TRP A 222 -11.32 1.64 5.47
N LEU A 223 -10.34 2.20 6.13
CA LEU A 223 -8.95 1.72 6.05
C LEU A 223 -8.78 0.33 6.67
N ALA A 224 -9.49 0.04 7.77
CA ALA A 224 -9.39 -1.25 8.44
C ALA A 224 -10.10 -2.37 7.65
N ILE A 225 -11.36 -2.21 7.30
CA ILE A 225 -12.18 -3.29 6.75
C ILE A 225 -12.04 -3.37 5.22
N PRO A 226 -12.48 -2.39 4.41
CA PRO A 226 -12.37 -2.49 2.96
C PRO A 226 -10.92 -2.59 2.47
N VAL A 227 -10.01 -1.80 3.03
CA VAL A 227 -8.64 -1.73 2.52
C VAL A 227 -7.76 -2.81 3.13
N SER A 228 -7.54 -2.83 4.45
CA SER A 228 -6.58 -3.74 5.08
C SER A 228 -7.03 -5.21 5.07
N ILE A 229 -8.32 -5.48 5.10
CA ILE A 229 -8.85 -6.84 4.99
C ILE A 229 -9.29 -7.11 3.55
N GLY A 230 -10.23 -6.35 2.99
CA GLY A 230 -10.86 -6.62 1.71
C GLY A 230 -9.90 -6.58 0.52
N ALA A 231 -9.20 -5.45 0.33
CA ALA A 231 -8.27 -5.32 -0.80
C ALA A 231 -7.15 -6.35 -0.75
N VAL A 232 -6.61 -6.65 0.44
CA VAL A 232 -5.57 -7.69 0.60
C VAL A 232 -6.10 -9.06 0.22
N GLN A 233 -7.33 -9.43 0.59
CA GLN A 233 -7.92 -10.72 0.20
C GLN A 233 -8.11 -10.83 -1.33
N PHE A 234 -8.59 -9.76 -1.99
CA PHE A 234 -8.68 -9.74 -3.44
C PHE A 234 -7.30 -9.87 -4.11
N TRP A 235 -6.30 -9.17 -3.57
CA TRP A 235 -4.93 -9.27 -4.06
C TRP A 235 -4.38 -10.69 -3.99
N LEU A 236 -4.53 -11.34 -2.85
CA LEU A 236 -4.07 -12.71 -2.64
C LEU A 236 -4.82 -13.72 -3.52
N TYR A 237 -6.13 -13.53 -3.70
CA TYR A 237 -6.92 -14.33 -4.63
C TYR A 237 -6.41 -14.19 -6.07
N LEU A 238 -6.09 -12.98 -6.51
CA LEU A 238 -5.54 -12.72 -7.84
C LEU A 238 -4.15 -13.36 -8.00
N LEU A 239 -3.27 -13.19 -7.01
CA LEU A 239 -1.92 -13.78 -7.00
C LEU A 239 -1.96 -15.31 -7.09
N LYS A 240 -2.82 -15.95 -6.31
CA LYS A 240 -2.99 -17.41 -6.31
C LYS A 240 -3.42 -17.93 -7.69
N ASN A 241 -4.20 -17.17 -8.45
CA ASN A 241 -4.63 -17.57 -9.78
C ASN A 241 -3.55 -17.36 -10.85
N ASN A 242 -2.92 -16.20 -10.90
CA ASN A 242 -1.79 -15.90 -11.80
C ASN A 242 -1.09 -14.60 -11.39
N PRO A 243 0.12 -14.66 -10.83
CA PRO A 243 0.85 -13.47 -10.35
C PRO A 243 1.08 -12.42 -11.44
N ILE A 244 1.40 -12.83 -12.68
CA ILE A 244 1.65 -11.91 -13.79
C ILE A 244 0.36 -11.14 -14.14
N LYS A 245 -0.76 -11.85 -14.26
CA LYS A 245 -2.06 -11.21 -14.55
C LYS A 245 -2.54 -10.35 -13.38
N ALA A 246 -2.26 -10.75 -12.14
CA ALA A 246 -2.57 -9.97 -10.96
C ALA A 246 -1.89 -8.59 -11.01
N SER A 247 -0.61 -8.54 -11.39
CA SER A 247 0.12 -7.28 -11.44
C SER A 247 -0.41 -6.27 -12.47
N TYR A 248 -1.16 -6.71 -13.49
CA TYR A 248 -1.82 -5.78 -14.42
C TYR A 248 -2.89 -4.91 -13.76
N TRP A 249 -3.53 -5.36 -12.69
CA TRP A 249 -4.52 -4.56 -11.98
C TRP A 249 -3.93 -3.33 -11.30
N LEU A 250 -2.62 -3.33 -11.02
CA LEU A 250 -1.91 -2.17 -10.48
C LEU A 250 -1.88 -0.97 -11.44
N PHE A 251 -2.06 -1.19 -12.76
CA PHE A 251 -2.19 -0.09 -13.73
C PHE A 251 -3.43 0.78 -13.49
N LEU A 252 -4.47 0.22 -12.87
CA LEU A 252 -5.69 0.96 -12.55
C LEU A 252 -5.55 1.81 -11.29
N CYS A 253 -4.57 1.51 -10.42
CA CYS A 253 -4.44 2.21 -9.15
C CYS A 253 -4.23 3.73 -9.31
N PRO A 254 -3.34 4.25 -10.16
CA PRO A 254 -3.22 5.69 -10.36
C PRO A 254 -4.50 6.33 -10.91
N ILE A 255 -5.18 5.64 -11.82
CA ILE A 255 -6.41 6.13 -12.46
C ILE A 255 -7.51 6.28 -11.39
N PHE A 256 -7.79 5.23 -10.62
CA PHE A 256 -8.76 5.30 -9.52
C PHE A 256 -8.32 6.29 -8.45
N GLY A 257 -7.02 6.34 -8.12
CA GLY A 257 -6.50 7.21 -7.07
C GLY A 257 -6.74 8.69 -7.36
N PHE A 258 -6.36 9.17 -8.54
CA PHE A 258 -6.63 10.56 -8.94
C PHE A 258 -8.12 10.84 -9.10
N LEU A 259 -8.90 9.91 -9.66
CA LEU A 259 -10.33 10.07 -9.80
C LEU A 259 -11.03 10.21 -8.44
N ILE A 260 -10.72 9.32 -7.48
CA ILE A 260 -11.28 9.34 -6.14
C ILE A 260 -10.87 10.63 -5.40
N ALA A 261 -9.59 11.01 -5.47
CA ALA A 261 -9.07 12.23 -4.85
C ALA A 261 -9.74 13.48 -5.44
N HIS A 262 -9.94 13.53 -6.76
CA HIS A 262 -10.64 14.63 -7.40
C HIS A 262 -12.12 14.71 -6.99
N LEU A 263 -12.84 13.59 -7.02
CA LEU A 263 -14.28 13.57 -6.72
C LEU A 263 -14.57 13.87 -5.25
N ILE A 264 -13.76 13.32 -4.33
CA ILE A 264 -14.02 13.42 -2.89
C ILE A 264 -13.33 14.64 -2.27
N MET A 265 -12.05 14.86 -2.59
CA MET A 265 -11.22 15.91 -1.98
C MET A 265 -11.11 17.17 -2.84
N LYS A 266 -11.69 17.17 -4.05
CA LYS A 266 -11.58 18.25 -5.05
C LYS A 266 -10.12 18.57 -5.41
N GLU A 267 -9.23 17.58 -5.34
CA GLU A 267 -7.84 17.77 -5.77
C GLU A 267 -7.78 18.11 -7.27
N PRO A 268 -6.93 19.07 -7.67
CA PRO A 268 -6.83 19.46 -9.07
C PRO A 268 -6.22 18.34 -9.92
N ILE A 269 -6.78 18.14 -11.11
CA ILE A 269 -6.21 17.28 -12.14
C ILE A 269 -5.74 18.17 -13.28
N SER A 270 -4.46 18.04 -13.65
CA SER A 270 -3.84 18.81 -14.72
C SER A 270 -3.42 17.89 -15.88
N ILE A 271 -3.04 18.48 -17.01
CA ILE A 271 -2.43 17.72 -18.11
C ILE A 271 -1.17 16.99 -17.68
N TYR A 272 -0.38 17.58 -16.76
CA TYR A 272 0.81 16.94 -16.19
C TYR A 272 0.47 15.68 -15.39
N THR A 273 -0.70 15.64 -14.73
CA THR A 273 -1.19 14.43 -14.05
C THR A 273 -1.42 13.29 -15.05
N PHE A 274 -2.06 13.56 -16.19
CA PHE A 274 -2.28 12.54 -17.23
C PHE A 274 -0.95 12.05 -17.83
N ILE A 275 -0.05 12.98 -18.15
CA ILE A 275 1.28 12.63 -18.68
C ILE A 275 2.06 11.81 -17.64
N GLY A 276 2.08 12.24 -16.38
CA GLY A 276 2.75 11.54 -15.29
C GLY A 276 2.22 10.12 -15.09
N VAL A 277 0.89 9.95 -15.07
CA VAL A 277 0.25 8.62 -15.00
C VAL A 277 0.65 7.75 -16.19
N ALA A 278 0.66 8.32 -17.42
CA ALA A 278 1.07 7.59 -18.62
C ALA A 278 2.53 7.09 -18.51
N PHE A 279 3.46 7.92 -18.00
CA PHE A 279 4.86 7.52 -17.77
C PHE A 279 4.98 6.38 -16.76
N VAL A 280 4.26 6.47 -15.61
CA VAL A 280 4.25 5.39 -14.60
C VAL A 280 3.68 4.10 -15.18
N VAL A 281 2.55 4.18 -15.91
CA VAL A 281 1.94 3.02 -16.57
C VAL A 281 2.89 2.40 -17.60
N CYS A 282 3.58 3.20 -18.40
CA CYS A 282 4.60 2.71 -19.34
C CYS A 282 5.76 2.02 -18.61
N GLY A 283 6.26 2.61 -17.52
CA GLY A 283 7.29 2.01 -16.69
C GLY A 283 6.87 0.65 -16.13
N LEU A 284 5.68 0.55 -15.56
CA LEU A 284 5.09 -0.70 -15.08
C LEU A 284 4.97 -1.75 -16.20
N TYR A 285 4.48 -1.35 -17.38
CA TYR A 285 4.34 -2.25 -18.52
C TYR A 285 5.69 -2.85 -18.97
N ILE A 286 6.75 -2.04 -18.99
CA ILE A 286 8.10 -2.49 -19.37
C ILE A 286 8.64 -3.55 -18.40
N VAL A 287 8.46 -3.36 -17.09
CA VAL A 287 8.89 -4.34 -16.08
C VAL A 287 8.11 -5.64 -16.21
N GLN A 288 6.80 -5.55 -16.41
CA GLN A 288 5.93 -6.74 -16.41
C GLN A 288 6.06 -7.59 -17.69
N LYS A 289 6.38 -6.99 -18.83
CA LYS A 289 6.47 -7.70 -20.13
C LYS A 289 7.52 -8.82 -20.18
N LYS A 290 8.36 -9.01 -19.13
CA LYS A 290 9.44 -10.02 -19.10
C LYS A 290 9.47 -10.93 -17.87
N ILE A 291 8.41 -11.00 -17.09
CA ILE A 291 8.25 -12.11 -16.16
C ILE A 291 7.63 -13.29 -16.95
N LYS A 292 8.40 -13.80 -17.93
CA LYS A 292 8.24 -15.19 -18.35
C LYS A 292 9.07 -15.99 -17.36
N LEU A 293 8.40 -16.60 -16.39
CA LEU A 293 8.91 -17.71 -15.61
C LEU A 293 9.11 -18.91 -16.50
#